data_f6caf8aab2416c7154371191b4235876
#
_entry.id   f6caf8aab2416c7154371191b4235876
#
_cell.length_a   1.000
_cell.length_b   1.000
_cell.length_c   1.000
_cell.angle_alpha   90.00
_cell.angle_beta   90.00
_cell.angle_gamma   90.00
#
_symmetry.space_group_name_H-M   'P 1'
#
loop_
_entity.id
_entity.type
_entity.pdbx_description
1 polymer ?
#
loop_
_entity_poly.entity_id
_entity_poly.type
_entity_poly.pdbx_seq_one_letter_code
_entity_poly.pdbx_strand_id
1 'polypeptide(L)' 'MKYVLVDREDNIVDRVELTSDVGLSGARRFFVGRKQIESEKFDQIWKVMTEIDYNRNKERKHKYEEFGDWLDIEKS' A
#
# COMPACT_ATOMS: atom_id res chain seq x y z
N MET A 1 -7.60 3.62 13.01
CA MET A 1 -6.79 3.90 11.81
C MET A 1 -7.17 2.93 10.69
N LYS A 2 -7.26 3.44 9.49
CA LYS A 2 -7.66 2.62 8.35
C LYS A 2 -6.44 2.05 7.64
N TYR A 3 -6.48 0.75 7.38
CA TYR A 3 -5.43 0.03 6.66
C TYR A 3 -6.00 -0.53 5.37
N VAL A 4 -5.17 -0.57 4.33
CA VAL A 4 -5.57 -1.10 3.04
C VAL A 4 -4.64 -2.22 2.63
N LEU A 5 -5.21 -3.19 1.92
CA LEU A 5 -4.47 -4.28 1.29
C LEU A 5 -4.37 -3.97 -0.18
N VAL A 6 -3.17 -3.90 -0.70
CA VAL A 6 -2.89 -3.41 -2.05
C VAL A 6 -2.19 -4.50 -2.84
N ASP A 7 -2.59 -4.69 -4.09
CA ASP A 7 -1.97 -5.66 -4.97
C ASP A 7 -0.73 -5.07 -5.68
N ARG A 8 -0.14 -5.82 -6.58
CA ARG A 8 1.06 -5.40 -7.31
C ARG A 8 0.82 -4.23 -8.26
N GLU A 9 -0.43 -4.02 -8.64
CA GLU A 9 -0.81 -2.94 -9.55
C GLU A 9 -1.29 -1.69 -8.80
N ASP A 10 -1.06 -1.67 -7.48
CA ASP A 10 -1.44 -0.57 -6.60
C ASP A 10 -2.95 -0.36 -6.47
N ASN A 11 -3.71 -1.42 -6.67
CA ASN A 11 -5.16 -1.39 -6.47
C ASN A 11 -5.50 -1.89 -5.07
N ILE A 12 -6.46 -1.23 -4.42
CA ILE A 12 -6.95 -1.67 -3.13
C ILE A 12 -7.82 -2.91 -3.32
N VAL A 13 -7.41 -4.01 -2.71
CA VAL A 13 -8.13 -5.29 -2.76
C VAL A 13 -9.04 -5.44 -1.55
N ASP A 14 -8.63 -4.86 -0.43
CA ASP A 14 -9.37 -4.97 0.82
C ASP A 14 -8.97 -3.81 1.72
N ARG A 15 -9.80 -3.54 2.73
CA ARG A 15 -9.51 -2.50 3.71
C ARG A 15 -10.11 -2.89 5.05
N VAL A 16 -9.53 -2.37 6.12
CA VAL A 16 -9.99 -2.63 7.47
C VAL A 16 -9.71 -1.40 8.34
N GLU A 17 -10.56 -1.19 9.32
CA GLU A 17 -10.32 -0.15 10.32
C GLU A 17 -9.98 -0.84 11.64
N LEU A 18 -8.81 -0.52 12.17
CA LEU A 18 -8.31 -1.09 13.42
C LEU A 18 -7.87 0.05 14.33
N THR A 19 -7.71 -0.26 15.62
CA THR A 19 -7.20 0.71 16.57
C THR A 19 -5.75 1.07 16.26
N SER A 20 -5.34 2.29 16.60
CA SER A 20 -4.01 2.78 16.25
C SER A 20 -2.87 2.01 16.93
N ASP A 21 -3.14 1.33 18.04
CA ASP A 21 -2.15 0.54 18.76
C ASP A 21 -1.83 -0.79 18.07
N VAL A 22 -2.67 -1.23 17.13
CA VAL A 22 -2.44 -2.48 16.38
C VAL A 22 -1.24 -2.37 15.45
N GLY A 23 -1.09 -1.23 14.76
CA GLY A 23 0.00 -0.98 13.85
C GLY A 23 -0.06 -1.79 12.56
N LEU A 24 0.93 -1.59 11.70
CA LEU A 24 1.01 -2.29 10.41
C LEU A 24 1.19 -3.80 10.58
N SER A 25 1.96 -4.22 11.58
CA SER A 25 2.16 -5.64 11.87
C SER A 25 0.85 -6.34 12.20
N GLY A 26 0.02 -5.72 13.02
CA GLY A 26 -1.28 -6.25 13.38
C GLY A 26 -2.23 -6.30 12.20
N ALA A 27 -2.23 -5.24 11.39
CA ALA A 27 -3.05 -5.19 10.17
C ALA A 27 -2.65 -6.29 9.20
N ARG A 28 -1.34 -6.49 9.02
CA ARG A 28 -0.84 -7.55 8.15
C ARG A 28 -1.29 -8.92 8.65
N ARG A 29 -1.20 -9.16 9.96
CA ARG A 29 -1.67 -10.40 10.56
C ARG A 29 -3.15 -10.63 10.30
N PHE A 30 -3.93 -9.57 10.41
CA PHE A 30 -5.37 -9.63 10.16
C PHE A 30 -5.64 -10.06 8.72
N PHE A 31 -4.98 -9.45 7.74
CA PHE A 31 -5.19 -9.78 6.33
C PHE A 31 -4.67 -11.17 5.98
N VAL A 32 -3.53 -11.59 6.54
CA VAL A 32 -3.00 -12.93 6.34
C VAL A 32 -4.02 -13.97 6.81
N GLY A 33 -4.60 -13.76 7.98
CA GLY A 33 -5.64 -14.65 8.50
C GLY A 33 -6.88 -14.65 7.64
N ARG A 34 -7.28 -13.47 7.14
CA ARG A 34 -8.46 -13.33 6.30
C ARG A 34 -8.31 -14.03 4.95
N LYS A 35 -7.12 -13.92 4.35
CA LYS A 35 -6.82 -14.55 3.06
C LYS A 35 -6.45 -16.01 3.17
N GLN A 36 -6.13 -16.47 4.36
CA GLN A 36 -5.80 -17.88 4.66
C GLN A 36 -4.66 -18.42 3.79
N ILE A 37 -3.62 -17.62 3.61
CA ILE A 37 -2.42 -18.06 2.89
C ILE A 37 -1.19 -17.86 3.76
N GLU A 38 -0.08 -18.48 3.36
CA GLU A 38 1.18 -18.35 4.06
C GLU A 38 1.68 -16.90 3.96
N SER A 39 2.29 -16.41 5.04
CA SER A 39 2.74 -15.02 5.10
C SER A 39 3.77 -14.68 4.03
N GLU A 40 4.63 -15.63 3.64
CA GLU A 40 5.59 -15.43 2.57
C GLU A 40 4.92 -15.19 1.22
N LYS A 41 3.91 -16.00 0.91
CA LYS A 41 3.13 -15.84 -0.31
C LYS A 41 2.31 -14.57 -0.29
N PHE A 42 1.77 -14.23 0.88
CA PHE A 42 1.03 -12.99 1.08
C PHE A 42 1.88 -11.78 0.70
N ASP A 43 3.11 -11.73 1.20
CA ASP A 43 4.02 -10.60 0.92
C ASP A 43 4.40 -10.50 -0.55
N GLN A 44 4.40 -11.61 -1.28
CA GLN A 44 4.69 -11.62 -2.71
C GLN A 44 3.55 -11.10 -3.57
N ILE A 45 2.33 -11.22 -3.07
CA ILE A 45 1.12 -10.86 -3.83
C ILE A 45 0.60 -9.48 -3.43
N TRP A 46 0.62 -9.17 -2.13
CA TRP A 46 0.00 -7.96 -1.60
C TRP A 46 0.93 -7.21 -0.68
N LYS A 47 0.57 -5.95 -0.42
CA LYS A 47 1.19 -5.10 0.59
C LYS A 47 0.11 -4.56 1.51
N VAL A 48 0.48 -4.30 2.76
CA VAL A 48 -0.40 -3.64 3.73
C VAL A 48 0.15 -2.26 4.00
N MET A 49 -0.70 -1.26 3.97
CA MET A 49 -0.31 0.10 4.31
C MET A 49 -1.48 0.85 4.91
N THR A 50 -1.21 2.00 5.53
CA THR A 50 -2.29 2.87 6.00
C THR A 50 -2.95 3.53 4.79
N GLU A 51 -4.22 3.87 4.94
CA GLU A 51 -4.94 4.58 3.88
C GLU A 51 -4.27 5.92 3.57
N ILE A 52 -3.75 6.57 4.59
CA ILE A 52 -3.04 7.85 4.42
C ILE A 52 -1.79 7.66 3.55
N ASP A 53 -0.99 6.64 3.83
CA ASP A 53 0.20 6.34 3.05
C ASP A 53 -0.13 5.95 1.62
N TYR A 54 -1.20 5.19 1.43
CA TYR A 54 -1.67 4.81 0.10
C TYR A 54 -2.01 6.04 -0.73
N ASN A 55 -2.80 6.94 -0.15
CA ASN A 55 -3.21 8.17 -0.84
C ASN A 55 -2.00 9.06 -1.14
N ARG A 56 -1.07 9.15 -0.20
CA ARG A 56 0.16 9.93 -0.38
C ARG A 56 1.01 9.38 -1.52
N ASN A 57 1.20 8.08 -1.57
CA ASN A 57 1.96 7.42 -2.63
C ASN A 57 1.29 7.58 -3.98
N LYS A 58 -0.04 7.51 -4.02
CA LYS A 58 -0.81 7.69 -5.23
C LYS A 58 -0.67 9.11 -5.78
N GLU A 59 -0.73 10.11 -4.90
CA GLU A 59 -0.52 11.51 -5.27
C GLU A 59 0.89 11.73 -5.78
N ARG A 60 1.88 11.15 -5.12
CA ARG A 60 3.28 11.27 -5.51
C ARG A 60 3.51 10.64 -6.89
N LYS A 61 2.94 9.48 -7.13
CA LYS A 61 3.03 8.79 -8.40
C LYS A 61 2.39 9.60 -9.52
N HIS A 62 1.23 10.20 -9.24
CA HIS A 62 0.54 11.06 -10.20
C HIS A 62 1.37 12.27 -10.56
N LYS A 63 1.96 12.93 -9.57
CA LYS A 63 2.85 14.06 -9.80
C LYS A 63 4.06 13.67 -10.62
N TYR A 64 4.59 12.48 -10.37
CA TYR A 64 5.75 11.98 -11.08
C TYR A 64 5.45 11.77 -12.57
N GLU A 65 4.29 11.24 -12.87
CA GLU A 65 3.84 11.04 -14.24
C GLU A 65 3.62 12.38 -14.95
N GLU A 66 3.10 13.35 -14.22
CA GLU A 66 2.82 14.69 -14.76
C GLU A 66 4.09 15.46 -15.08
N PHE A 67 5.12 15.32 -14.28
CA PHE A 67 6.38 16.06 -14.43
C PHE A 67 7.57 15.16 -14.78
N GLY A 68 7.31 13.94 -15.21
CA GLY A 68 8.37 12.96 -15.48
C GLY A 68 9.40 13.45 -16.46
N ASP A 69 8.95 13.93 -17.60
CA ASP A 69 9.84 14.44 -18.66
C ASP A 69 10.65 15.64 -18.19
N TRP A 70 10.02 16.49 -17.41
CA TRP A 70 10.66 17.68 -16.87
C TRP A 70 11.77 17.32 -15.90
N LEU A 71 11.52 16.32 -15.06
CA LEU A 71 12.51 15.84 -14.10
C LEU A 71 13.70 15.19 -14.81
N ASP A 72 13.45 14.46 -15.86
CA ASP A 72 14.50 13.85 -16.67
C ASP A 72 15.39 14.90 -17.31
N ILE A 73 14.83 15.98 -17.78
CA ILE A 73 15.56 17.11 -18.35
C ILE A 73 16.48 17.71 -17.29
N GLU A 74 16.01 17.89 -16.08
CA GLU A 74 16.80 18.45 -15.00
C GLU A 74 17.99 17.56 -14.62
N LYS A 75 17.79 16.26 -14.67
CA LYS A 75 18.85 15.31 -14.35
C LYS A 75 19.90 15.22 -15.46
N SER A 76 19.53 15.59 -16.62
CA SER A 76 20.44 15.62 -17.78
C SER A 76 21.26 16.87 -17.76
#